data_7375f027a952045e1d216e58baa86533
#
_entry.id   7375f027a952045e1d216e58baa86533
#
_cell.length_a   1.000
_cell.length_b   1.000
_cell.length_c   1.000
_cell.angle_alpha   90.00
_cell.angle_beta   90.00
_cell.angle_gamma   90.00
#
_symmetry.space_group_name_H-M   'P 1'
#
loop_
_entity.id
_entity.type
_entity.pdbx_description
1 polymer ?
#
loop_
_entity_poly.entity_id
_entity_poly.type
_entity_poly.pdbx_seq_one_letter_code
_entity_poly.pdbx_strand_id
1 'polypeptide(L)'
;DSTRIRSFYRYYVSTLKEQGFDFLKVDNQAFTLPLYMGGHESIRQATDCNRSLEAETHRQNMGLMNCMAQNVINTDHTSYSNSTRVSIDYKKYDEDMAKSHLFQSYTNTLLLGQTVWPDHDMFHSCDTVCGTLMARSKAISGGPVYLSDAPGDFIKENIFPLIDKQGKLFRPEAPAVPMPESILTNP
;
A
#
# COMPACT_ATOMS: atom_id res chain seq x y z
N ASP A 1 -22.32 -16.56 2.49
CA ASP A 1 -22.65 -17.06 1.13
C ASP A 1 -21.76 -16.37 0.10
N SER A 2 -20.88 -17.13 -0.52
CA SER A 2 -19.87 -16.66 -1.49
C SER A 2 -20.49 -15.91 -2.69
N THR A 3 -21.70 -16.30 -3.09
CA THR A 3 -22.42 -15.64 -4.19
C THR A 3 -22.81 -14.20 -3.82
N ARG A 4 -23.28 -13.96 -2.61
CA ARG A 4 -23.62 -12.62 -2.13
C ARG A 4 -22.39 -11.75 -1.98
N ILE A 5 -21.28 -12.29 -1.47
CA ILE A 5 -20.00 -11.60 -1.35
C ILE A 5 -19.53 -11.13 -2.73
N ARG A 6 -19.52 -12.02 -3.70
CA ARG A 6 -19.12 -11.69 -5.08
C ARG A 6 -20.06 -10.65 -5.71
N SER A 7 -21.36 -10.78 -5.51
CA SER A 7 -22.33 -9.81 -6.03
C SER A 7 -22.14 -8.41 -5.42
N PHE A 8 -21.83 -8.34 -4.12
CA PHE A 8 -21.50 -7.08 -3.46
C PHE A 8 -20.27 -6.41 -4.08
N TYR A 9 -19.15 -7.13 -4.20
CA TYR A 9 -17.93 -6.55 -4.77
C TYR A 9 -18.08 -6.20 -6.24
N ARG A 10 -18.85 -6.98 -7.01
CA ARG A 10 -19.18 -6.64 -8.38
C ARG A 10 -19.90 -5.30 -8.49
N TYR A 11 -20.96 -5.12 -7.71
CA TYR A 11 -21.71 -3.87 -7.68
C TYR A 11 -20.81 -2.71 -7.20
N TYR A 12 -20.12 -2.88 -6.10
CA TYR A 12 -19.26 -1.86 -5.51
C TYR A 12 -18.17 -1.37 -6.48
N VAL A 13 -17.40 -2.31 -7.05
CA VAL A 13 -16.29 -1.97 -7.94
C VAL A 13 -16.80 -1.39 -9.27
N SER A 14 -17.89 -1.94 -9.85
CA SER A 14 -18.45 -1.38 -11.09
C SER A 14 -18.97 0.04 -10.88
N THR A 15 -19.63 0.32 -9.77
CA THR A 15 -20.10 1.68 -9.46
C THR A 15 -18.94 2.67 -9.38
N LEU A 16 -17.82 2.30 -8.74
CA LEU A 16 -16.65 3.16 -8.68
C LEU A 16 -16.02 3.37 -10.07
N LYS A 17 -15.96 2.32 -10.88
CA LYS A 17 -15.47 2.45 -12.26
C LYS A 17 -16.34 3.37 -13.11
N GLU A 18 -17.65 3.26 -12.99
CA GLU A 18 -18.62 4.16 -13.66
C GLU A 18 -18.46 5.62 -13.21
N GLN A 19 -18.04 5.86 -11.96
CA GLN A 19 -17.73 7.18 -11.44
C GLN A 19 -16.36 7.72 -11.90
N GLY A 20 -15.60 6.95 -12.67
CA GLY A 20 -14.33 7.39 -13.27
C GLY A 20 -13.08 7.09 -12.45
N PHE A 21 -13.16 6.25 -11.42
CA PHE A 21 -11.98 5.82 -10.69
C PHE A 21 -11.21 4.75 -11.45
N ASP A 22 -9.88 4.85 -11.42
CA ASP A 22 -8.96 3.91 -12.09
C ASP A 22 -8.32 2.90 -11.15
N PHE A 23 -8.31 3.20 -9.85
CA PHE A 23 -7.80 2.28 -8.83
C PHE A 23 -8.52 2.46 -7.49
N LEU A 24 -8.40 1.46 -6.64
CA LEU A 24 -8.88 1.46 -5.25
C LEU A 24 -7.71 1.31 -4.30
N LYS A 25 -7.73 2.06 -3.20
CA LYS A 25 -6.97 1.75 -2.00
C LYS A 25 -7.96 1.25 -0.96
N VAL A 26 -7.82 0.00 -0.54
CA VAL A 26 -8.72 -0.63 0.43
C VAL A 26 -8.00 -0.81 1.74
N ASP A 27 -8.47 -0.10 2.74
CA ASP A 27 -7.87 -0.06 4.07
C ASP A 27 -8.51 -1.05 5.06
N ASN A 28 -7.90 -1.19 6.24
CA ASN A 28 -8.38 -2.00 7.37
C ASN A 28 -8.64 -3.49 7.06
N GLN A 29 -8.06 -4.05 6.04
CA GLN A 29 -8.36 -5.41 5.60
C GLN A 29 -8.03 -6.46 6.67
N ALA A 30 -6.92 -6.35 7.38
CA ALA A 30 -6.56 -7.26 8.46
C ALA A 30 -7.50 -7.13 9.67
N PHE A 31 -8.01 -5.94 9.93
CA PHE A 31 -8.91 -5.68 11.07
C PHE A 31 -10.32 -6.20 10.85
N THR A 32 -10.67 -6.63 9.65
CA THR A 32 -11.97 -7.27 9.39
C THR A 32 -11.99 -8.74 9.79
N LEU A 33 -10.85 -9.39 10.02
CA LEU A 33 -10.78 -10.81 10.39
C LEU A 33 -11.62 -11.17 11.62
N PRO A 34 -11.64 -10.39 12.72
CA PRO A 34 -12.48 -10.68 13.87
C PRO A 34 -13.98 -10.76 13.55
N LEU A 35 -14.44 -10.12 12.47
CA LEU A 35 -15.85 -10.17 12.05
C LEU A 35 -16.27 -11.57 11.56
N TYR A 36 -15.31 -12.40 11.17
CA TYR A 36 -15.54 -13.76 10.72
C TYR A 36 -15.35 -14.80 11.83
N MET A 37 -14.86 -14.41 13.01
CA MET A 37 -14.54 -15.35 14.09
C MET A 37 -15.81 -15.93 14.72
N GLY A 38 -15.76 -17.22 15.03
CA GLY A 38 -16.82 -17.94 15.73
C GLY A 38 -17.67 -18.89 14.88
N GLY A 39 -17.45 -18.95 13.56
CA GLY A 39 -18.14 -19.90 12.68
C GLY A 39 -17.19 -20.92 12.04
N HIS A 40 -17.68 -22.12 11.75
CA HIS A 40 -16.92 -23.16 11.03
C HIS A 40 -16.44 -22.72 9.63
N GLU A 41 -17.06 -21.70 9.07
CA GLU A 41 -16.83 -21.17 7.73
C GLU A 41 -15.97 -19.89 7.72
N SER A 42 -15.43 -19.46 8.87
CA SER A 42 -14.79 -18.15 9.03
C SER A 42 -13.65 -17.91 8.05
N ILE A 43 -12.72 -18.86 7.94
CA ILE A 43 -11.55 -18.75 7.04
C ILE A 43 -12.03 -18.70 5.58
N ARG A 44 -12.97 -19.57 5.21
CA ARG A 44 -13.52 -19.59 3.86
C ARG A 44 -14.19 -18.27 3.50
N GLN A 45 -14.99 -17.71 4.40
CA GLN A 45 -15.68 -16.44 4.17
C GLN A 45 -14.71 -15.26 4.03
N ALA A 46 -13.69 -15.19 4.87
CA ALA A 46 -12.64 -14.18 4.77
C ALA A 46 -11.86 -14.32 3.45
N THR A 47 -11.51 -15.55 3.06
CA THR A 47 -10.88 -15.85 1.78
C THR A 47 -11.76 -15.46 0.59
N ASP A 48 -13.06 -15.77 0.65
CA ASP A 48 -14.02 -15.43 -0.40
C ASP A 48 -14.17 -13.89 -0.56
N CYS A 49 -14.12 -13.15 0.54
CA CYS A 49 -14.12 -11.68 0.51
C CYS A 49 -12.88 -11.14 -0.21
N ASN A 50 -11.68 -11.57 0.20
CA ASN A 50 -10.44 -11.14 -0.42
C ASN A 50 -10.40 -11.49 -1.92
N ARG A 51 -10.66 -12.75 -2.27
CA ARG A 51 -10.69 -13.21 -3.66
C ARG A 51 -11.73 -12.49 -4.51
N SER A 52 -12.88 -12.14 -3.94
CA SER A 52 -13.93 -11.43 -4.67
C SER A 52 -13.52 -9.99 -4.94
N LEU A 53 -12.92 -9.31 -3.97
CA LEU A 53 -12.36 -7.97 -4.16
C LEU A 53 -11.29 -7.97 -5.27
N GLU A 54 -10.30 -8.84 -5.18
CA GLU A 54 -9.23 -8.99 -6.15
C GLU A 54 -9.78 -9.26 -7.57
N ALA A 55 -10.66 -10.25 -7.70
CA ALA A 55 -11.21 -10.67 -8.99
C ALA A 55 -12.10 -9.59 -9.65
N GLU A 56 -12.96 -8.92 -8.87
CA GLU A 56 -13.85 -7.92 -9.43
C GLU A 56 -13.11 -6.62 -9.78
N THR A 57 -12.08 -6.25 -9.02
CA THR A 57 -11.21 -5.11 -9.35
C THR A 57 -10.43 -5.39 -10.65
N HIS A 58 -9.86 -6.58 -10.78
CA HIS A 58 -9.20 -7.00 -12.01
C HIS A 58 -10.15 -7.04 -13.21
N ARG A 59 -11.36 -7.60 -13.04
CA ARG A 59 -12.38 -7.68 -14.10
C ARG A 59 -12.79 -6.30 -14.63
N GLN A 60 -12.76 -5.27 -13.80
CA GLN A 60 -13.06 -3.88 -14.19
C GLN A 60 -11.84 -3.12 -14.72
N ASN A 61 -10.70 -3.81 -14.85
CA ASN A 61 -9.43 -3.20 -15.25
C ASN A 61 -9.07 -1.99 -14.35
N MET A 62 -9.20 -2.18 -13.05
CA MET A 62 -8.83 -1.21 -12.01
C MET A 62 -7.63 -1.72 -11.22
N GLY A 63 -6.76 -0.80 -10.80
CA GLY A 63 -5.70 -1.11 -9.86
C GLY A 63 -6.25 -1.36 -8.46
N LEU A 64 -5.58 -2.23 -7.68
CA LEU A 64 -5.89 -2.45 -6.28
C LEU A 64 -4.62 -2.27 -5.44
N MET A 65 -4.68 -1.36 -4.48
CA MET A 65 -3.67 -1.16 -3.46
C MET A 65 -4.23 -1.66 -2.13
N ASN A 66 -3.64 -2.72 -1.61
CA ASN A 66 -4.04 -3.27 -0.32
C ASN A 66 -3.42 -2.46 0.82
N CYS A 67 -4.22 -2.09 1.83
CA CYS A 67 -3.75 -1.36 2.99
C CYS A 67 -4.21 -2.05 4.28
N MET A 68 -3.31 -2.04 5.28
CA MET A 68 -3.49 -2.80 6.54
C MET A 68 -3.95 -4.25 6.28
N ALA A 69 -3.30 -4.89 5.31
CA ALA A 69 -3.66 -6.20 4.78
C ALA A 69 -2.66 -7.31 5.19
N GLN A 70 -1.78 -7.03 6.15
CA GLN A 70 -0.75 -7.96 6.61
C GLN A 70 -1.37 -9.03 7.51
N ASN A 71 -1.97 -10.02 6.90
CA ASN A 71 -2.42 -11.25 7.52
C ASN A 71 -2.30 -12.39 6.51
N VAL A 72 -2.29 -13.63 7.01
CA VAL A 72 -2.09 -14.84 6.19
C VAL A 72 -3.12 -14.92 5.05
N ILE A 73 -4.39 -14.63 5.33
CA ILE A 73 -5.45 -14.76 4.31
C ILE A 73 -5.22 -13.80 3.16
N ASN A 74 -4.97 -12.53 3.44
CA ASN A 74 -4.74 -11.54 2.39
C ASN A 74 -3.44 -11.82 1.63
N THR A 75 -2.36 -12.12 2.34
CA THR A 75 -1.04 -12.36 1.73
C THR A 75 -1.06 -13.58 0.81
N ASP A 76 -1.66 -14.69 1.26
CA ASP A 76 -1.68 -15.94 0.49
C ASP A 76 -2.69 -15.94 -0.66
N HIS A 77 -3.64 -15.00 -0.68
CA HIS A 77 -4.68 -14.92 -1.70
C HIS A 77 -4.60 -13.67 -2.58
N THR A 78 -3.53 -12.89 -2.49
CA THR A 78 -3.23 -11.82 -3.44
C THR A 78 -2.92 -12.43 -4.81
N SER A 79 -3.80 -12.17 -5.78
CA SER A 79 -3.75 -12.83 -7.09
C SER A 79 -3.61 -11.85 -8.25
N TYR A 80 -4.15 -10.64 -8.12
CA TYR A 80 -4.22 -9.65 -9.19
C TYR A 80 -3.66 -8.29 -8.81
N SER A 81 -3.75 -7.90 -7.53
CA SER A 81 -3.13 -6.68 -7.05
C SER A 81 -1.60 -6.84 -6.98
N ASN A 82 -0.90 -5.77 -7.30
CA ASN A 82 0.56 -5.74 -7.33
C ASN A 82 1.15 -4.74 -6.35
N SER A 83 0.35 -4.18 -5.46
CA SER A 83 0.82 -3.21 -4.46
C SER A 83 0.14 -3.42 -3.11
N THR A 84 0.94 -3.39 -2.05
CA THR A 84 0.46 -3.45 -0.66
C THR A 84 1.22 -2.50 0.25
N ARG A 85 0.51 -1.89 1.19
CA ARG A 85 1.10 -1.10 2.27
C ARG A 85 1.93 -2.01 3.17
N VAL A 86 3.15 -1.58 3.49
CA VAL A 86 4.12 -2.43 4.21
C VAL A 86 4.52 -1.91 5.60
N SER A 87 3.92 -0.81 6.06
CA SER A 87 4.29 -0.13 7.31
C SER A 87 3.08 0.44 8.04
N ILE A 88 3.31 0.91 9.27
CA ILE A 88 2.39 1.83 9.97
C ILE A 88 2.24 3.14 9.20
N ASP A 89 1.27 3.96 9.58
CA ASP A 89 1.01 5.24 8.94
C ASP A 89 2.18 6.22 9.11
N TYR A 90 2.46 6.98 8.04
CA TYR A 90 3.32 8.13 8.14
C TYR A 90 2.67 9.24 9.00
N LYS A 91 3.46 9.85 9.87
CA LYS A 91 3.05 11.03 10.65
C LYS A 91 3.96 12.20 10.35
N LYS A 92 3.35 13.32 10.00
CA LYS A 92 4.03 14.60 9.74
C LYS A 92 4.68 15.13 11.00
N TYR A 93 5.91 15.63 10.89
CA TYR A 93 6.70 16.23 11.97
C TYR A 93 7.07 15.31 13.14
N ASP A 94 7.00 14.01 12.96
CA ASP A 94 7.29 13.02 13.97
C ASP A 94 8.47 12.14 13.51
N GLU A 95 9.67 12.45 13.99
CA GLU A 95 10.90 11.76 13.58
C GLU A 95 10.92 10.31 14.02
N ASP A 96 10.45 10.00 15.23
CA ASP A 96 10.45 8.62 15.76
C ASP A 96 9.44 7.75 15.01
N MET A 97 8.29 8.33 14.68
CA MET A 97 7.32 7.63 13.84
C MET A 97 7.83 7.44 12.42
N ALA A 98 8.56 8.42 11.85
CA ALA A 98 9.16 8.27 10.52
C ALA A 98 10.22 7.16 10.51
N LYS A 99 11.07 7.05 11.53
CA LYS A 99 12.05 5.96 11.68
C LYS A 99 11.36 4.61 11.77
N SER A 100 10.36 4.48 12.64
CA SER A 100 9.58 3.25 12.80
C SER A 100 8.87 2.85 11.51
N HIS A 101 8.28 3.82 10.83
CA HIS A 101 7.62 3.65 9.53
C HIS A 101 8.61 3.10 8.47
N LEU A 102 9.78 3.71 8.34
CA LEU A 102 10.80 3.29 7.36
C LEU A 102 11.40 1.94 7.72
N PHE A 103 11.68 1.69 9.00
CA PHE A 103 12.16 0.39 9.45
C PHE A 103 11.19 -0.73 9.06
N GLN A 104 9.90 -0.55 9.35
CA GLN A 104 8.86 -1.51 8.95
C GLN A 104 8.75 -1.62 7.43
N SER A 105 8.78 -0.50 6.71
CA SER A 105 8.69 -0.47 5.26
C SER A 105 9.76 -1.36 4.62
N TYR A 106 11.01 -1.17 4.98
CA TYR A 106 12.11 -1.93 4.39
C TYR A 106 12.17 -3.38 4.89
N THR A 107 11.91 -3.62 6.18
CA THR A 107 11.96 -4.98 6.75
C THR A 107 10.86 -5.86 6.15
N ASN A 108 9.63 -5.34 6.04
CA ASN A 108 8.53 -6.09 5.44
C ASN A 108 8.72 -6.31 3.94
N THR A 109 9.45 -5.43 3.26
CA THR A 109 9.77 -5.57 1.83
C THR A 109 10.66 -6.78 1.56
N LEU A 110 11.45 -7.27 2.53
CA LEU A 110 12.22 -8.52 2.38
C LEU A 110 11.33 -9.72 1.99
N LEU A 111 10.15 -9.80 2.56
CA LEU A 111 9.19 -10.86 2.24
C LEU A 111 8.20 -10.42 1.16
N LEU A 112 7.46 -9.34 1.41
CA LEU A 112 6.35 -8.93 0.54
C LEU A 112 6.83 -8.42 -0.82
N GLY A 113 7.99 -7.78 -0.88
CA GLY A 113 8.59 -7.27 -2.11
C GLY A 113 8.99 -8.32 -3.14
N GLN A 114 8.90 -9.61 -2.78
CA GLN A 114 9.12 -10.71 -3.73
C GLN A 114 7.91 -10.95 -4.64
N THR A 115 6.73 -10.47 -4.25
CA THR A 115 5.47 -10.72 -4.98
C THR A 115 4.70 -9.46 -5.32
N VAL A 116 4.88 -8.37 -4.54
CA VAL A 116 4.17 -7.10 -4.71
C VAL A 116 5.10 -5.92 -4.56
N TRP A 117 4.75 -4.78 -5.15
CA TRP A 117 5.45 -3.51 -4.92
C TRP A 117 5.03 -2.93 -3.57
N PRO A 118 5.99 -2.55 -2.71
CA PRO A 118 5.70 -2.03 -1.39
C PRO A 118 5.16 -0.60 -1.45
N ASP A 119 3.99 -0.37 -0.91
CA ASP A 119 3.47 0.97 -0.65
C ASP A 119 4.06 1.48 0.68
N HIS A 120 4.94 2.47 0.58
CA HIS A 120 5.55 3.17 1.71
C HIS A 120 4.70 4.37 2.18
N ASP A 121 3.38 4.33 1.94
CA ASP A 121 2.44 5.40 2.31
C ASP A 121 2.65 6.73 1.59
N MET A 122 1.77 7.67 1.85
CA MET A 122 1.90 9.07 1.47
C MET A 122 3.08 9.75 2.20
N PHE A 123 3.42 10.96 1.78
CA PHE A 123 4.23 11.87 2.57
C PHE A 123 3.84 13.33 2.31
N HIS A 124 4.29 14.21 3.16
CA HIS A 124 4.19 15.65 2.95
C HIS A 124 5.55 16.20 2.52
N SER A 125 5.63 16.79 1.33
CA SER A 125 6.86 17.41 0.86
C SER A 125 7.24 18.61 1.71
N CYS A 126 6.25 19.28 2.31
CA CYS A 126 6.42 20.42 3.20
C CYS A 126 6.74 20.06 4.66
N ASP A 127 6.88 18.78 4.99
CA ASP A 127 7.34 18.36 6.31
C ASP A 127 8.80 18.75 6.52
N THR A 128 9.01 19.74 7.39
CA THR A 128 10.36 20.30 7.68
C THR A 128 11.25 19.37 8.50
N VAL A 129 10.69 18.33 9.10
CA VAL A 129 11.42 17.34 9.91
C VAL A 129 11.79 16.12 9.06
N CYS A 130 10.81 15.51 8.40
CA CYS A 130 10.96 14.22 7.74
C CYS A 130 10.77 14.26 6.21
N GLY A 131 10.29 15.35 5.62
CA GLY A 131 9.90 15.41 4.21
C GLY A 131 11.00 14.98 3.24
N THR A 132 12.23 15.44 3.45
CA THR A 132 13.38 15.05 2.62
C THR A 132 13.73 13.57 2.77
N LEU A 133 13.71 13.05 4.01
CA LEU A 133 13.95 11.63 4.28
C LEU A 133 12.90 10.75 3.60
N MET A 134 11.62 11.14 3.75
CA MET A 134 10.51 10.43 3.13
C MET A 134 10.58 10.45 1.60
N ALA A 135 10.90 11.59 1.00
CA ALA A 135 11.10 11.69 -0.44
C ALA A 135 12.19 10.74 -0.96
N ARG A 136 13.35 10.69 -0.29
CA ARG A 136 14.45 9.77 -0.63
C ARG A 136 14.02 8.31 -0.48
N SER A 137 13.26 7.98 0.57
CA SER A 137 12.70 6.64 0.75
C SER A 137 11.78 6.26 -0.42
N LYS A 138 10.91 7.18 -0.87
CA LYS A 138 10.03 6.93 -2.02
C LYS A 138 10.83 6.66 -3.30
N ALA A 139 11.94 7.37 -3.52
CA ALA A 139 12.76 7.20 -4.70
C ALA A 139 13.27 5.78 -4.92
N ILE A 140 13.52 5.04 -3.82
CA ILE A 140 14.07 3.67 -3.86
C ILE A 140 13.07 2.59 -3.52
N SER A 141 11.84 2.94 -3.12
CA SER A 141 10.81 1.97 -2.75
C SER A 141 10.34 1.10 -3.91
N GLY A 142 10.32 1.67 -5.12
CA GLY A 142 9.70 1.04 -6.30
C GLY A 142 8.18 1.04 -6.28
N GLY A 143 7.56 1.34 -5.15
CA GLY A 143 6.12 1.42 -4.97
C GLY A 143 5.49 2.73 -5.49
N PRO A 144 4.20 2.91 -5.24
CA PRO A 144 3.53 4.17 -5.57
C PRO A 144 4.08 5.34 -4.76
N VAL A 145 4.09 6.52 -5.38
CA VAL A 145 4.50 7.78 -4.72
C VAL A 145 3.35 8.75 -4.79
N TYR A 146 2.85 9.17 -3.65
CA TYR A 146 1.74 10.11 -3.55
C TYR A 146 1.92 11.08 -2.39
N LEU A 147 1.45 12.30 -2.61
CA LEU A 147 1.60 13.45 -1.73
C LEU A 147 0.29 13.75 -1.01
N SER A 148 0.40 14.27 0.20
CA SER A 148 -0.76 14.74 1.01
C SER A 148 -0.58 16.18 1.49
N ASP A 149 0.26 16.95 0.80
CA ASP A 149 0.37 18.39 1.03
C ASP A 149 -0.95 19.10 0.68
N ALA A 150 -1.26 20.16 1.39
CA ALA A 150 -2.34 21.05 0.98
C ALA A 150 -1.98 21.75 -0.35
N PRO A 151 -2.97 22.10 -1.18
CA PRO A 151 -2.72 22.87 -2.39
C PRO A 151 -1.93 24.16 -2.08
N GLY A 152 -0.77 24.30 -2.71
CA GLY A 152 0.13 25.44 -2.51
C GLY A 152 1.29 25.22 -1.54
N ASP A 153 1.28 24.15 -0.75
CA ASP A 153 2.34 23.88 0.24
C ASP A 153 3.46 22.98 -0.30
N PHE A 154 3.41 22.62 -1.57
CA PHE A 154 4.38 21.71 -2.20
C PHE A 154 5.81 22.27 -2.19
N ILE A 155 6.76 21.48 -1.69
CA ILE A 155 8.19 21.79 -1.72
C ILE A 155 8.82 21.05 -2.90
N LYS A 156 9.16 21.81 -3.95
CA LYS A 156 9.67 21.29 -5.24
C LYS A 156 10.98 20.51 -5.07
N GLU A 157 11.82 20.92 -4.15
CA GLU A 157 13.12 20.31 -3.83
C GLU A 157 12.96 18.85 -3.34
N ASN A 158 11.83 18.52 -2.75
CA ASN A 158 11.48 17.17 -2.30
C ASN A 158 10.73 16.35 -3.36
N ILE A 159 10.17 16.98 -4.38
CA ILE A 159 9.33 16.34 -5.40
C ILE A 159 10.09 16.11 -6.70
N PHE A 160 10.74 17.14 -7.23
CA PHE A 160 11.37 17.10 -8.57
C PHE A 160 12.47 16.04 -8.71
N PRO A 161 13.27 15.70 -7.66
CA PRO A 161 14.20 14.58 -7.76
C PRO A 161 13.57 13.20 -7.98
N LEU A 162 12.25 13.08 -7.77
CA LEU A 162 11.52 11.82 -7.94
C LEU A 162 11.01 11.59 -9.37
N ILE A 163 11.01 12.63 -10.20
CA ILE A 163 10.38 12.63 -11.53
C ILE A 163 11.33 13.17 -12.59
N ASP A 164 11.13 12.73 -13.83
CA ASP A 164 11.78 13.32 -14.98
C ASP A 164 11.09 14.64 -15.44
N LYS A 165 11.62 15.25 -16.51
CA LYS A 165 11.08 16.50 -17.05
C LYS A 165 9.65 16.37 -17.60
N GLN A 166 9.18 15.15 -17.87
CA GLN A 166 7.83 14.84 -18.32
C GLN A 166 6.89 14.49 -17.16
N GLY A 167 7.38 14.49 -15.91
CA GLY A 167 6.60 14.15 -14.71
C GLY A 167 6.53 12.64 -14.46
N LYS A 168 7.32 11.83 -15.17
CA LYS A 168 7.35 10.39 -14.96
C LYS A 168 8.27 10.04 -13.79
N LEU A 169 7.78 9.20 -12.86
CA LEU A 169 8.58 8.73 -11.73
C LEU A 169 9.78 7.92 -12.17
N PHE A 170 10.93 8.22 -11.56
CA PHE A 170 12.07 7.30 -11.57
C PHE A 170 11.73 6.10 -10.71
N ARG A 171 11.92 4.90 -11.24
CA ARG A 171 11.64 3.65 -10.52
C ARG A 171 12.85 2.75 -10.53
N PRO A 172 13.24 2.15 -9.38
CA PRO A 172 14.23 1.09 -9.35
C PRO A 172 13.69 -0.18 -10.03
N GLU A 173 14.59 -1.05 -10.47
CA GLU A 173 14.25 -2.35 -11.06
C GLU A 173 13.67 -3.31 -10.01
N ALA A 174 14.06 -3.14 -8.74
CA ALA A 174 13.55 -3.89 -7.59
C ALA A 174 13.40 -2.96 -6.39
N PRO A 175 12.45 -3.24 -5.48
CA PRO A 175 12.32 -2.46 -4.26
C PRO A 175 13.56 -2.58 -3.38
N ALA A 176 13.96 -1.49 -2.74
CA ALA A 176 15.07 -1.50 -1.80
C ALA A 176 14.71 -2.33 -0.55
N VAL A 177 15.70 -3.05 -0.04
CA VAL A 177 15.63 -3.85 1.17
C VAL A 177 16.74 -3.42 2.14
N PRO A 178 16.63 -3.74 3.45
CA PRO A 178 17.70 -3.44 4.40
C PRO A 178 19.01 -4.11 4.01
N MET A 179 20.12 -3.44 4.28
CA MET A 179 21.43 -4.10 4.20
C MET A 179 21.54 -5.20 5.26
N PRO A 180 22.29 -6.29 5.01
CA PRO A 180 22.43 -7.40 5.96
C PRO A 180 22.79 -6.95 7.38
N GLU A 181 23.63 -5.94 7.51
CA GLU A 181 24.10 -5.41 8.78
C GLU A 181 23.00 -4.70 9.58
N SER A 182 21.94 -4.23 8.91
CA SER A 182 20.85 -3.48 9.53
C SER A 182 19.58 -4.30 9.78
N ILE A 183 19.52 -5.56 9.33
CA ILE A 183 18.29 -6.38 9.45
C ILE A 183 17.89 -6.61 10.91
N LEU A 184 18.88 -6.79 11.80
CA LEU A 184 18.64 -7.09 13.22
C LEU A 184 18.90 -5.90 14.14
N THR A 185 19.15 -4.73 13.60
CA THR A 185 19.38 -3.51 14.39
C THR A 185 18.18 -2.59 14.29
N ASN A 186 17.75 -2.07 15.44
CA ASN A 186 16.73 -1.03 15.48
C ASN A 186 17.39 0.32 15.14
N PRO A 187 16.82 1.10 14.23
CA PRO A 187 17.33 2.42 13.86
C PRO A 187 17.23 3.46 14.97
#